data_ca83faa695d5a85e0a86f9e39b7aeefa
#
_entry.id   ca83faa695d5a85e0a86f9e39b7aeefa
#
_cell.length_a   1.000
_cell.length_b   1.000
_cell.length_c   1.000
_cell.angle_alpha   90.00
_cell.angle_beta   90.00
_cell.angle_gamma   90.00
#
_symmetry.space_group_name_H-M   'P 1'
#
loop_
_entity.id
_entity.type
_entity.pdbx_description
1 polymer ?
#
loop_
_entity_poly.entity_id
_entity_poly.type
_entity_poly.pdbx_seq_one_letter_code
_entity_poly.pdbx_strand_id
1 'polypeptide(L)'
;MKKMTKNEKMVRMFSGTKEIEEQFANDVHAWGDEFTAVADKLDIRNPWDQAVLVAILTNMLACVTVNAKFDGVNLEKAIRDNYYDALKEYKKQAAREIAKGNI
;
A
#
# COMPACT_ATOMS: atom_id res chain seq x y z
N MET A 1 3.72 26.78 -14.78
CA MET A 1 4.58 25.73 -14.25
C MET A 1 4.38 24.45 -15.03
N LYS A 2 5.45 23.77 -15.36
CA LYS A 2 5.39 22.49 -16.06
C LYS A 2 4.88 21.42 -15.11
N LYS A 3 3.85 20.69 -15.54
CA LYS A 3 3.31 19.59 -14.76
C LYS A 3 4.28 18.41 -14.77
N MET A 4 4.56 17.85 -13.60
CA MET A 4 5.44 16.70 -13.50
C MET A 4 4.83 15.46 -14.12
N THR A 5 5.65 14.66 -14.81
CA THR A 5 5.25 13.34 -15.30
C THR A 5 5.09 12.38 -14.13
N LYS A 6 4.42 11.24 -14.36
CA LYS A 6 4.27 10.20 -13.33
C LYS A 6 5.63 9.69 -12.85
N ASN A 7 6.59 9.53 -13.77
CA ASN A 7 7.93 9.04 -13.42
C ASN A 7 8.68 10.06 -12.57
N GLU A 8 8.60 11.34 -12.92
CA GLU A 8 9.21 12.41 -12.12
C GLU A 8 8.65 12.44 -10.70
N LYS A 9 7.32 12.31 -10.56
CA LYS A 9 6.66 12.24 -9.25
C LYS A 9 7.17 11.05 -8.45
N MET A 10 7.27 9.88 -9.08
CA MET A 10 7.74 8.67 -8.43
C MET A 10 9.17 8.80 -7.93
N VAL A 11 10.06 9.34 -8.75
CA VAL A 11 11.45 9.57 -8.36
C VAL A 11 11.54 10.57 -7.21
N ARG A 12 10.81 11.68 -7.28
CA ARG A 12 10.81 12.70 -6.23
C ARG A 12 10.21 12.22 -4.92
N MET A 13 9.22 11.35 -4.99
CA MET A 13 8.63 10.73 -3.82
C MET A 13 9.69 10.05 -2.94
N PHE A 14 10.68 9.43 -3.56
CA PHE A 14 11.78 8.78 -2.84
C PHE A 14 12.93 9.74 -2.49
N SER A 15 12.90 10.96 -2.98
CA SER A 15 13.90 11.98 -2.62
C SER A 15 13.52 12.77 -1.37
N GLY A 16 12.32 12.58 -0.83
CA GLY A 16 11.95 13.00 0.52
C GLY A 16 11.66 14.49 0.72
N THR A 17 11.18 15.22 -0.28
CA THR A 17 10.72 16.58 -0.03
C THR A 17 9.37 16.56 0.69
N LYS A 18 9.17 17.50 1.64
CA LYS A 18 7.95 17.58 2.43
C LYS A 18 6.70 17.73 1.55
N GLU A 19 6.77 18.58 0.53
CA GLU A 19 5.65 18.82 -0.39
C GLU A 19 5.26 17.56 -1.15
N ILE A 20 6.25 16.80 -1.60
CA ILE A 20 6.02 15.53 -2.31
C ILE A 20 5.43 14.48 -1.36
N GLU A 21 5.90 14.44 -0.11
CA GLU A 21 5.35 13.53 0.89
C GLU A 21 3.88 13.83 1.17
N GLU A 22 3.51 15.10 1.31
CA GLU A 22 2.12 15.53 1.53
C GLU A 22 1.24 15.17 0.33
N GLN A 23 1.70 15.44 -0.87
CA GLN A 23 0.97 15.10 -2.10
C GLN A 23 0.79 13.59 -2.21
N PHE A 24 1.83 12.84 -1.93
CA PHE A 24 1.78 11.37 -1.94
C PHE A 24 0.75 10.84 -0.93
N ALA A 25 0.78 11.35 0.30
CA ALA A 25 -0.17 10.96 1.33
C ALA A 25 -1.61 11.25 0.90
N ASN A 26 -1.86 12.43 0.33
CA ASN A 26 -3.19 12.80 -0.16
C ASN A 26 -3.67 11.89 -1.27
N ASP A 27 -2.79 11.56 -2.23
CA ASP A 27 -3.11 10.65 -3.32
C ASP A 27 -3.38 9.23 -2.82
N VAL A 28 -2.58 8.76 -1.86
CA VAL A 28 -2.79 7.45 -1.23
C VAL A 28 -4.16 7.38 -0.55
N HIS A 29 -4.54 8.42 0.19
CA HIS A 29 -5.85 8.47 0.84
C HIS A 29 -6.98 8.44 -0.19
N ALA A 30 -6.90 9.28 -1.21
CA ALA A 30 -7.95 9.41 -2.21
C ALA A 30 -8.18 8.09 -2.97
N TRP A 31 -7.10 7.49 -3.49
CA TRP A 31 -7.19 6.25 -4.22
C TRP A 31 -7.39 5.04 -3.31
N GLY A 32 -6.81 5.09 -2.11
CA GLY A 32 -6.97 4.03 -1.11
C GLY A 32 -8.42 3.83 -0.71
N ASP A 33 -9.17 4.91 -0.53
CA ASP A 33 -10.60 4.85 -0.21
C ASP A 33 -11.38 4.15 -1.33
N GLU A 34 -11.04 4.45 -2.59
CA GLU A 34 -11.67 3.79 -3.74
C GLU A 34 -11.38 2.28 -3.78
N PHE A 35 -10.13 1.90 -3.57
CA PHE A 35 -9.73 0.50 -3.54
C PHE A 35 -10.35 -0.24 -2.36
N THR A 36 -10.42 0.39 -1.20
CA THR A 36 -11.04 -0.18 0.00
C THR A 36 -12.53 -0.42 -0.23
N ALA A 37 -13.22 0.50 -0.89
CA ALA A 37 -14.63 0.34 -1.22
C ALA A 37 -14.89 -0.89 -2.10
N VAL A 38 -13.98 -1.17 -3.03
CA VAL A 38 -14.06 -2.38 -3.86
C VAL A 38 -13.75 -3.64 -3.04
N ALA A 39 -12.70 -3.60 -2.23
CA ALA A 39 -12.29 -4.73 -1.40
C ALA A 39 -13.34 -5.10 -0.35
N ASP A 40 -14.07 -4.12 0.17
CA ASP A 40 -15.12 -4.32 1.18
C ASP A 40 -16.31 -5.14 0.65
N LYS A 41 -16.43 -5.32 -0.66
CA LYS A 41 -17.42 -6.21 -1.26
C LYS A 41 -17.09 -7.68 -1.05
N LEU A 42 -15.85 -7.98 -0.68
CA LEU A 42 -15.39 -9.32 -0.36
C LEU A 42 -15.27 -9.47 1.15
N ASP A 43 -15.57 -10.66 1.66
CA ASP A 43 -15.42 -10.94 3.09
C ASP A 43 -14.00 -11.43 3.37
N ILE A 44 -13.18 -10.58 3.97
CA ILE A 44 -11.78 -10.92 4.28
C ILE A 44 -11.65 -12.06 5.29
N ARG A 45 -12.74 -12.43 5.98
CA ARG A 45 -12.76 -13.58 6.89
C ARG A 45 -13.09 -14.90 6.17
N ASN A 46 -13.57 -14.81 4.94
CA ASN A 46 -13.84 -15.98 4.12
C ASN A 46 -12.54 -16.41 3.40
N PRO A 47 -12.07 -17.66 3.58
CA PRO A 47 -10.81 -18.08 2.96
C PRO A 47 -10.77 -17.96 1.44
N TRP A 48 -11.90 -18.17 0.76
CA TRP A 48 -11.97 -18.05 -0.68
C TRP A 48 -11.78 -16.57 -1.10
N ASP A 49 -12.50 -15.66 -0.44
CA ASP A 49 -12.39 -14.23 -0.73
C ASP A 49 -10.99 -13.70 -0.42
N GLN A 50 -10.35 -14.18 0.66
CA GLN A 50 -8.95 -13.87 0.96
C GLN A 50 -8.04 -14.28 -0.20
N ALA A 51 -8.20 -15.49 -0.71
CA ALA A 51 -7.38 -15.99 -1.81
C ALA A 51 -7.57 -15.16 -3.08
N VAL A 52 -8.81 -14.77 -3.37
CA VAL A 52 -9.11 -13.89 -4.51
C VAL A 52 -8.43 -12.53 -4.35
N LEU A 53 -8.56 -11.92 -3.19
CA LEU A 53 -7.91 -10.62 -2.91
C LEU A 53 -6.39 -10.70 -3.03
N VAL A 54 -5.78 -11.73 -2.43
CA VAL A 54 -4.33 -11.92 -2.49
C VAL A 54 -3.87 -12.08 -3.94
N ALA A 55 -4.58 -12.87 -4.75
CA ALA A 55 -4.23 -13.08 -6.15
C ALA A 55 -4.29 -11.77 -6.95
N ILE A 56 -5.36 -10.99 -6.77
CA ILE A 56 -5.53 -9.72 -7.47
C ILE A 56 -4.45 -8.73 -7.06
N LEU A 57 -4.27 -8.54 -5.75
CA LEU A 57 -3.32 -7.56 -5.23
C LEU A 57 -1.89 -7.93 -5.57
N THR A 58 -1.54 -9.21 -5.51
CA THR A 58 -0.20 -9.69 -5.85
C THR A 58 0.10 -9.47 -7.32
N ASN A 59 -0.84 -9.75 -8.21
CA ASN A 59 -0.67 -9.52 -9.64
C ASN A 59 -0.49 -8.03 -9.95
N MET A 60 -1.31 -7.18 -9.36
CA MET A 60 -1.20 -5.73 -9.53
C MET A 60 0.15 -5.22 -9.03
N LEU A 61 0.54 -5.68 -7.85
CA LEU A 61 1.81 -5.28 -7.24
C LEU A 61 3.00 -5.71 -8.10
N ALA A 62 2.97 -6.94 -8.62
CA ALA A 62 4.04 -7.44 -9.50
C ALA A 62 4.16 -6.60 -10.76
N CYS A 63 3.04 -6.28 -11.41
CA CYS A 63 3.04 -5.45 -12.62
C CYS A 63 3.60 -4.06 -12.35
N VAL A 64 3.18 -3.41 -11.28
CA VAL A 64 3.66 -2.08 -10.90
C VAL A 64 5.15 -2.12 -10.59
N THR A 65 5.59 -3.12 -9.84
CA THR A 65 7.00 -3.25 -9.44
C THR A 65 7.92 -3.44 -10.64
N VAL A 66 7.51 -4.30 -11.58
CA VAL A 66 8.29 -4.54 -12.81
C VAL A 66 8.37 -3.27 -13.64
N ASN A 67 7.25 -2.58 -13.85
CA ASN A 67 7.24 -1.33 -14.61
C ASN A 67 8.10 -0.26 -13.97
N ALA A 68 8.03 -0.12 -12.64
CA ALA A 68 8.86 0.83 -11.91
C ALA A 68 10.35 0.52 -12.08
N LYS A 69 10.73 -0.75 -12.10
CA LYS A 69 12.12 -1.18 -12.30
C LYS A 69 12.64 -0.78 -13.68
N PHE A 70 11.81 -0.88 -14.72
CA PHE A 70 12.18 -0.41 -16.07
C PHE A 70 12.43 1.09 -16.09
N ASP A 71 11.74 1.84 -15.23
CA ASP A 71 11.93 3.29 -15.09
C ASP A 71 13.08 3.65 -14.14
N GLY A 72 13.81 2.66 -13.64
CA GLY A 72 14.93 2.87 -12.72
C GLY A 72 14.54 3.08 -11.26
N VAL A 73 13.30 2.76 -10.91
CA VAL A 73 12.81 2.90 -9.53
C VAL A 73 12.67 1.51 -8.90
N ASN A 74 13.30 1.33 -7.74
CA ASN A 74 13.22 0.09 -6.99
C ASN A 74 12.17 0.21 -5.87
N LEU A 75 11.04 -0.48 -6.03
CA LEU A 75 9.96 -0.49 -5.05
C LEU A 75 10.04 -1.64 -4.04
N GLU A 76 10.98 -2.56 -4.21
CA GLU A 76 11.08 -3.76 -3.37
C GLU A 76 11.26 -3.39 -1.88
N LYS A 77 12.09 -2.39 -1.60
CA LYS A 77 12.30 -1.92 -0.22
C LYS A 77 11.03 -1.31 0.36
N ALA A 78 10.33 -0.47 -0.40
CA ALA A 78 9.09 0.17 0.04
C ALA A 78 8.01 -0.88 0.35
N ILE A 79 7.89 -1.91 -0.48
CA ILE A 79 6.95 -3.02 -0.28
C ILE A 79 7.29 -3.75 1.01
N ARG A 80 8.56 -4.05 1.23
CA ARG A 80 9.03 -4.75 2.43
C ARG A 80 8.76 -3.93 3.70
N ASP A 81 9.09 -2.63 3.65
CA ASP A 81 8.88 -1.73 4.78
C ASP A 81 7.39 -1.62 5.13
N ASN A 82 6.51 -1.50 4.13
CA ASN A 82 5.07 -1.47 4.32
C ASN A 82 4.56 -2.77 4.95
N TYR A 83 5.08 -3.91 4.51
CA TYR A 83 4.72 -5.20 5.09
C TYR A 83 5.06 -5.26 6.58
N TYR A 84 6.28 -4.88 6.94
CA TYR A 84 6.72 -4.92 8.34
C TYR A 84 5.97 -3.92 9.20
N ASP A 85 5.66 -2.73 8.68
CA ASP A 85 4.86 -1.74 9.39
C ASP A 85 3.43 -2.26 9.65
N ALA A 86 2.81 -2.87 8.65
CA ALA A 86 1.49 -3.47 8.79
C ALA A 86 1.50 -4.62 9.82
N LEU A 87 2.52 -5.46 9.78
CA LEU A 87 2.68 -6.55 10.74
C LEU A 87 2.83 -6.03 12.16
N LYS A 88 3.61 -4.96 12.34
CA LYS A 88 3.82 -4.32 13.64
C LYS A 88 2.51 -3.77 14.20
N GLU A 89 1.71 -3.09 13.37
CA GLU A 89 0.40 -2.57 13.76
C GLU A 89 -0.58 -3.70 14.11
N TYR A 90 -0.57 -4.77 13.34
CA TYR A 90 -1.39 -5.94 13.62
C TYR A 90 -1.06 -6.53 14.99
N LYS A 91 0.22 -6.67 15.32
CA LYS A 91 0.66 -7.19 16.62
C LYS A 91 0.23 -6.30 17.77
N LYS A 92 0.33 -4.97 17.60
CA LYS A 92 -0.13 -4.02 18.61
C LYS A 92 -1.63 -4.13 18.84
N GLN A 93 -2.40 -4.24 17.76
CA GLN A 93 -3.86 -4.34 17.84
C GLN A 93 -4.26 -5.66 18.51
N ALA A 94 -3.62 -6.76 18.17
CA ALA A 94 -3.87 -8.06 18.80
C ALA A 94 -3.59 -8.01 20.31
N ALA A 95 -2.49 -7.37 20.71
CA ALA A 95 -2.14 -7.21 22.12
C ALA A 95 -3.20 -6.39 22.87
N ARG A 96 -3.72 -5.32 22.24
CA ARG A 96 -4.79 -4.52 22.83
C ARG A 96 -6.06 -5.34 23.02
N GLU A 97 -6.43 -6.14 22.05
CA GLU A 97 -7.63 -6.98 22.11
C GLU A 97 -7.50 -8.05 23.19
N ILE A 98 -6.32 -8.65 23.35
CA ILE A 98 -6.04 -9.60 24.42
C ILE A 98 -6.18 -8.90 25.79
N ALA A 99 -5.60 -7.71 25.93
CA ALA A 99 -5.67 -6.93 27.16
C ALA A 99 -7.10 -6.56 27.54
N LYS A 100 -7.98 -6.37 26.56
CA LYS A 100 -9.40 -6.09 26.78
C LYS A 100 -10.23 -7.33 27.07
N GLY A 101 -9.66 -8.51 26.95
CA GLY A 101 -10.38 -9.77 27.14
C GLY A 101 -11.25 -10.19 25.97
N ASN A 102 -11.01 -9.64 24.77
CA ASN A 102 -11.81 -9.93 23.57
C ASN A 102 -11.33 -11.18 22.80
N ILE A 103 -10.18 -11.69 23.17
CA ILE A 103 -9.60 -12.90 22.58
C ILE A 103 -9.20 -13.87 23.69
#